data_66a227b4d19cc35f8d22a6d5c96c41bd
#
_entry.id   66a227b4d19cc35f8d22a6d5c96c41bd
#
_cell.length_a   1.000
_cell.length_b   1.000
_cell.length_c   1.000
_cell.angle_alpha   90.00
_cell.angle_beta   90.00
_cell.angle_gamma   90.00
#
_symmetry.space_group_name_H-M   'P 1'
#
loop_
_entity.id
_entity.type
_entity.pdbx_description
1 polymer ?
#
loop_
_entity_poly.entity_id
_entity_poly.type
_entity_poly.pdbx_seq_one_letter_code
_entity_poly.pdbx_strand_id
1 'polypeptide(L)'
;GWRIGFAGGPENLIKAMRKIQSQSTSNPCTISQWAALTALTGSKDFIKENNIKFVRRRNLVVEKLNQIEGISCPVPEGAFYVYPDISGLIGKKTQNGKVISSDEDFCTFLLEEVGVAVVFGSAFGLSPNFRISYATSDELLAEACERIANFCGLLTY
;
A
#
# COMPACT_ATOMS: atom_id res chain seq x y z
N GLY A 1 -13.40 -1.12 -6.46
CA GLY A 1 -14.13 -1.65 -7.01
C GLY A 1 -14.83 -2.98 -7.18
N TRP A 2 -14.92 -3.45 -8.38
CA TRP A 2 -15.70 -4.64 -8.75
C TRP A 2 -15.12 -5.97 -8.27
N ARG A 3 -13.94 -5.96 -7.69
CA ARG A 3 -13.30 -7.14 -7.08
C ARG A 3 -13.25 -8.36 -8.01
N ILE A 4 -12.75 -8.19 -9.24
CA ILE A 4 -12.63 -9.22 -10.25
C ILE A 4 -11.25 -9.18 -10.88
N GLY A 5 -10.71 -10.34 -11.22
CA GLY A 5 -9.51 -10.53 -12.02
C GLY A 5 -9.70 -11.69 -12.99
N PHE A 6 -8.83 -11.80 -13.95
CA PHE A 6 -8.81 -12.93 -14.89
C PHE A 6 -7.36 -13.37 -15.18
N ALA A 7 -7.23 -14.62 -15.59
CA ALA A 7 -5.94 -15.19 -15.98
C ALA A 7 -6.07 -15.91 -17.33
N GLY A 8 -5.05 -15.79 -18.16
CA GLY A 8 -4.84 -16.56 -19.37
C GLY A 8 -3.51 -17.31 -19.29
N GLY A 9 -3.43 -18.53 -19.83
CA GLY A 9 -2.21 -19.31 -19.76
C GLY A 9 -2.35 -20.70 -20.41
N PRO A 10 -1.37 -21.61 -20.20
CA PRO A 10 -1.43 -22.96 -20.71
C PRO A 10 -2.73 -23.68 -20.32
N GLU A 11 -3.32 -24.38 -21.29
CA GLU A 11 -4.64 -25.00 -21.12
C GLU A 11 -4.76 -25.90 -19.88
N ASN A 12 -3.74 -26.72 -19.63
CA ASN A 12 -3.73 -27.63 -18.48
C ASN A 12 -3.73 -26.88 -17.15
N LEU A 13 -3.01 -25.76 -17.05
CA LEU A 13 -3.00 -24.90 -15.85
C LEU A 13 -4.37 -24.26 -15.65
N ILE A 14 -4.94 -23.67 -16.68
CA ILE A 14 -6.26 -23.01 -16.60
C ILE A 14 -7.36 -24.02 -16.25
N LYS A 15 -7.32 -25.23 -16.81
CA LYS A 15 -8.25 -26.31 -16.42
C LYS A 15 -8.13 -26.70 -14.95
N ALA A 16 -6.89 -26.80 -14.42
CA ALA A 16 -6.67 -27.11 -13.00
C ALA A 16 -7.17 -25.98 -12.08
N MET A 17 -6.87 -24.71 -12.39
CA MET A 17 -7.37 -23.55 -11.66
C MET A 17 -8.89 -23.51 -11.66
N ARG A 18 -9.53 -23.71 -12.81
CA ARG A 18 -10.99 -23.76 -12.94
C ARG A 18 -11.62 -24.85 -12.10
N LYS A 19 -10.99 -26.04 -12.02
CA LYS A 19 -11.46 -27.14 -11.18
C LYS A 19 -11.45 -26.76 -9.71
N ILE A 20 -10.36 -26.15 -9.21
CA ILE A 20 -10.25 -25.71 -7.82
C ILE A 20 -11.27 -24.60 -7.53
N GLN A 21 -11.37 -23.60 -8.38
CA GLN A 21 -12.31 -22.51 -8.20
C GLN A 21 -13.76 -22.99 -8.16
N SER A 22 -14.14 -23.96 -9.00
CA SER A 22 -15.51 -24.52 -9.02
C SER A 22 -15.90 -25.21 -7.72
N GLN A 23 -14.92 -25.67 -6.93
CA GLN A 23 -15.15 -26.35 -5.63
C GLN A 23 -15.04 -25.41 -4.44
N SER A 24 -14.57 -24.17 -4.64
CA SER A 24 -14.40 -23.16 -3.58
C SER A 24 -15.40 -22.01 -3.73
N THR A 25 -15.12 -21.08 -4.61
CA THR A 25 -15.93 -19.85 -4.82
C THR A 25 -16.91 -19.94 -5.98
N SER A 26 -16.95 -21.06 -6.71
CA SER A 26 -17.72 -21.34 -7.91
C SER A 26 -17.33 -20.44 -9.10
N ASN A 27 -17.70 -19.17 -9.07
CA ASN A 27 -17.37 -18.18 -10.10
C ASN A 27 -17.55 -16.75 -9.56
N PRO A 28 -16.96 -15.73 -10.23
CA PRO A 28 -17.14 -14.33 -9.83
C PRO A 28 -18.59 -13.87 -9.99
N CYS A 29 -18.94 -12.81 -9.27
CA CYS A 29 -20.24 -12.14 -9.41
C CYS A 29 -20.50 -11.74 -10.88
N THR A 30 -21.68 -12.05 -11.40
CA THR A 30 -22.07 -11.77 -12.80
C THR A 30 -22.00 -10.28 -13.14
N ILE A 31 -22.41 -9.41 -12.22
CA ILE A 31 -22.34 -7.95 -12.43
C ILE A 31 -20.87 -7.51 -12.61
N SER A 32 -19.95 -8.05 -11.81
CA SER A 32 -18.52 -7.78 -11.95
C SER A 32 -17.95 -8.29 -13.27
N GLN A 33 -18.43 -9.43 -13.78
CA GLN A 33 -18.03 -9.95 -15.09
C GLN A 33 -18.44 -9.01 -16.23
N TRP A 34 -19.66 -8.46 -16.21
CA TRP A 34 -20.12 -7.47 -17.18
C TRP A 34 -19.33 -6.15 -17.09
N ALA A 35 -19.04 -5.70 -15.88
CA ALA A 35 -18.17 -4.53 -15.67
C ALA A 35 -16.76 -4.77 -16.23
N ALA A 36 -16.18 -5.95 -16.01
CA ALA A 36 -14.87 -6.31 -16.58
C ALA A 36 -14.89 -6.36 -18.11
N LEU A 37 -15.93 -6.94 -18.72
CA LEU A 37 -16.10 -6.96 -20.17
C LEU A 37 -16.12 -5.54 -20.73
N THR A 38 -16.92 -4.65 -20.14
CA THR A 38 -17.00 -3.24 -20.54
C THR A 38 -15.64 -2.54 -20.41
N ALA A 39 -14.92 -2.77 -19.31
CA ALA A 39 -13.59 -2.19 -19.10
C ALA A 39 -12.55 -2.70 -20.11
N LEU A 40 -12.63 -3.96 -20.52
CA LEU A 40 -11.70 -4.56 -21.49
C LEU A 40 -11.97 -4.16 -22.93
N THR A 41 -13.23 -3.93 -23.29
CA THR A 41 -13.67 -3.61 -24.67
C THR A 41 -13.86 -2.11 -24.92
N GLY A 42 -14.03 -1.30 -23.87
CA GLY A 42 -14.19 0.15 -23.96
C GLY A 42 -12.92 0.94 -24.14
N SER A 43 -13.00 2.28 -24.14
CA SER A 43 -11.84 3.18 -24.18
C SER A 43 -10.94 2.95 -22.98
N LYS A 44 -9.63 3.07 -23.21
CA LYS A 44 -8.57 2.95 -22.21
C LYS A 44 -7.83 4.27 -21.93
N ASP A 45 -8.35 5.38 -22.42
CA ASP A 45 -7.71 6.70 -22.29
C ASP A 45 -7.53 7.11 -20.82
N PHE A 46 -8.51 6.78 -19.97
CA PHE A 46 -8.45 7.01 -18.53
C PHE A 46 -7.24 6.33 -17.86
N ILE A 47 -6.70 5.25 -18.42
CA ILE A 47 -5.53 4.55 -17.85
C ILE A 47 -4.30 5.46 -17.94
N LYS A 48 -4.09 6.13 -19.07
CA LYS A 48 -2.96 7.04 -19.26
C LYS A 48 -3.05 8.24 -18.32
N GLU A 49 -4.23 8.85 -18.22
CA GLU A 49 -4.47 10.00 -17.34
C GLU A 49 -4.26 9.63 -15.87
N ASN A 50 -4.80 8.50 -15.44
CA ASN A 50 -4.63 8.03 -14.06
C ASN A 50 -3.18 7.63 -13.77
N ASN A 51 -2.47 7.02 -14.73
CA ASN A 51 -1.08 6.66 -14.55
C ASN A 51 -0.20 7.89 -14.27
N ILE A 52 -0.41 9.00 -14.97
CA ILE A 52 0.28 10.27 -14.71
C ILE A 52 0.06 10.73 -13.26
N LYS A 53 -1.19 10.68 -12.78
CA LYS A 53 -1.52 11.03 -11.39
C LYS A 53 -0.85 10.10 -10.38
N PHE A 54 -0.86 8.79 -10.63
CA PHE A 54 -0.23 7.80 -9.76
C PHE A 54 1.30 7.94 -9.71
N VAL A 55 1.95 8.21 -10.84
CA VAL A 55 3.40 8.48 -10.88
C VAL A 55 3.74 9.72 -10.03
N ARG A 56 2.97 10.80 -10.17
CA ARG A 56 3.17 12.02 -9.36
C ARG A 56 3.02 11.73 -7.87
N ARG A 57 1.94 11.05 -7.46
CA ARG A 57 1.66 10.70 -6.05
C ARG A 57 2.72 9.77 -5.48
N ARG A 58 3.13 8.76 -6.24
CA ARG A 58 4.25 7.89 -5.88
C ARG A 58 5.50 8.70 -5.56
N ASN A 59 5.90 9.55 -6.48
CA ASN A 59 7.11 10.36 -6.34
C ASN A 59 7.02 11.30 -5.13
N LEU A 60 5.88 11.95 -4.92
CA LEU A 60 5.62 12.78 -3.75
C LEU A 60 5.83 12.02 -2.44
N VAL A 61 5.21 10.84 -2.31
CA VAL A 61 5.29 10.04 -1.07
C VAL A 61 6.70 9.50 -0.86
N VAL A 62 7.35 8.96 -1.90
CA VAL A 62 8.73 8.45 -1.81
C VAL A 62 9.71 9.54 -1.42
N GLU A 63 9.61 10.73 -2.05
CA GLU A 63 10.48 11.86 -1.73
C GLU A 63 10.31 12.30 -0.27
N LYS A 64 9.06 12.52 0.18
CA LYS A 64 8.80 12.97 1.54
C LYS A 64 9.24 11.95 2.60
N LEU A 65 8.99 10.67 2.38
CA LEU A 65 9.40 9.62 3.33
C LEU A 65 10.92 9.48 3.42
N ASN A 66 11.64 9.59 2.31
CA ASN A 66 13.11 9.52 2.31
C ASN A 66 13.81 10.76 2.93
N GLN A 67 13.07 11.83 3.22
CA GLN A 67 13.56 12.96 3.99
C GLN A 67 13.51 12.72 5.51
N ILE A 68 12.84 11.65 5.95
CA ILE A 68 12.69 11.31 7.36
C ILE A 68 13.85 10.42 7.79
N GLU A 69 14.64 10.87 8.78
CA GLU A 69 15.72 10.08 9.32
C GLU A 69 15.23 8.76 9.94
N GLY A 70 15.83 7.67 9.51
CA GLY A 70 15.48 6.31 9.95
C GLY A 70 14.42 5.62 9.10
N ILE A 71 13.92 6.26 8.03
CA ILE A 71 13.05 5.65 7.02
C ILE A 71 13.77 5.54 5.68
N SER A 72 13.61 4.41 5.01
CA SER A 72 14.08 4.19 3.64
C SER A 72 12.92 3.67 2.79
N CYS A 73 12.57 4.41 1.74
CA CYS A 73 11.44 4.09 0.87
C CYS A 73 11.93 3.90 -0.57
N PRO A 74 12.02 2.64 -1.06
CA PRO A 74 12.34 2.38 -2.46
C PRO A 74 11.19 2.83 -3.37
N VAL A 75 11.53 3.21 -4.60
CA VAL A 75 10.55 3.56 -5.63
C VAL A 75 9.90 2.27 -6.13
N PRO A 76 8.58 2.06 -5.96
CA PRO A 76 7.92 0.89 -6.48
C PRO A 76 7.73 0.99 -8.01
N GLU A 77 7.86 -0.14 -8.70
CA GLU A 77 7.67 -0.22 -10.16
C GLU A 77 6.19 -0.29 -10.57
N GLY A 78 5.29 -0.65 -9.65
CA GLY A 78 3.87 -0.81 -9.95
C GLY A 78 2.98 -0.74 -8.71
N ALA A 79 1.70 -1.07 -8.89
CA ALA A 79 0.63 -0.92 -7.91
C ALA A 79 0.43 0.54 -7.47
N PHE A 80 -0.17 0.73 -6.31
CA PHE A 80 -0.42 2.05 -5.70
C PHE A 80 -0.04 2.04 -4.20
N TYR A 81 1.02 1.29 -3.88
CA TYR A 81 1.57 1.18 -2.53
C TYR A 81 3.06 1.50 -2.53
N VAL A 82 3.51 2.18 -1.47
CA VAL A 82 4.92 2.20 -1.06
C VAL A 82 5.10 1.28 0.14
N TYR A 83 6.33 0.79 0.33
CA TYR A 83 6.65 -0.18 1.39
C TYR A 83 7.97 0.20 2.08
N PRO A 84 7.98 1.33 2.83
CA PRO A 84 9.19 1.83 3.47
C PRO A 84 9.66 0.94 4.61
N ASP A 85 10.99 0.85 4.74
CA ASP A 85 11.72 0.27 5.85
C ASP A 85 11.87 1.29 6.98
N ILE A 86 11.71 0.84 8.23
CA ILE A 86 11.83 1.64 9.44
C ILE A 86 12.86 1.09 10.43
N SER A 87 13.81 0.31 9.95
CA SER A 87 14.87 -0.27 10.80
C SER A 87 15.61 0.77 11.64
N GLY A 88 15.78 2.00 11.12
CA GLY A 88 16.39 3.11 11.82
C GLY A 88 15.54 3.74 12.94
N LEU A 89 14.29 3.30 13.10
CA LEU A 89 13.38 3.78 14.15
C LEU A 89 13.14 2.73 15.26
N ILE A 90 13.53 1.48 15.02
CA ILE A 90 13.38 0.41 16.01
C ILE A 90 14.28 0.71 17.23
N GLY A 91 13.72 0.58 18.43
CA GLY A 91 14.35 0.88 19.70
C GLY A 91 14.17 2.33 20.16
N LYS A 92 13.72 3.24 19.30
CA LYS A 92 13.37 4.61 19.70
C LYS A 92 12.10 4.65 20.54
N LYS A 93 11.92 5.74 21.29
CA LYS A 93 10.78 5.96 22.18
C LYS A 93 9.93 7.14 21.73
N THR A 94 8.63 7.02 21.87
CA THR A 94 7.70 8.14 21.73
C THR A 94 7.83 9.11 22.91
N GLN A 95 7.23 10.30 22.79
CA GLN A 95 7.19 11.27 23.89
C GLN A 95 6.54 10.72 25.16
N ASN A 96 5.67 9.74 25.03
CA ASN A 96 4.99 9.05 26.14
C ASN A 96 5.83 7.89 26.72
N GLY A 97 7.07 7.70 26.26
CA GLY A 97 7.99 6.66 26.72
C GLY A 97 7.71 5.26 26.18
N LYS A 98 6.79 5.10 25.20
CA LYS A 98 6.53 3.82 24.55
C LYS A 98 7.69 3.50 23.59
N VAL A 99 8.24 2.29 23.66
CA VAL A 99 9.34 1.83 22.80
C VAL A 99 8.77 1.23 21.51
N ILE A 100 9.34 1.63 20.36
CA ILE A 100 9.03 1.00 19.06
C ILE A 100 9.87 -0.28 18.96
N SER A 101 9.28 -1.41 19.28
CA SER A 101 9.97 -2.72 19.23
C SER A 101 9.70 -3.48 17.93
N SER A 102 8.66 -3.08 17.19
CA SER A 102 8.21 -3.72 15.95
C SER A 102 7.58 -2.72 14.99
N ASP A 103 7.35 -3.14 13.75
CA ASP A 103 6.56 -2.39 12.78
C ASP A 103 5.08 -2.26 13.18
N GLU A 104 4.55 -3.22 13.93
CA GLU A 104 3.20 -3.14 14.49
C GLU A 104 3.10 -2.04 15.56
N ASP A 105 4.08 -1.93 16.46
CA ASP A 105 4.16 -0.83 17.44
C ASP A 105 4.21 0.53 16.74
N PHE A 106 5.08 0.66 15.72
CA PHE A 106 5.18 1.88 14.93
C PHE A 106 3.85 2.28 14.32
N CYS A 107 3.17 1.37 13.64
CA CYS A 107 1.88 1.63 13.00
C CYS A 107 0.78 1.98 14.02
N THR A 108 0.77 1.31 15.16
CA THR A 108 -0.17 1.55 16.25
C THR A 108 0.01 2.94 16.84
N PHE A 109 1.27 3.32 17.17
CA PHE A 109 1.56 4.63 17.75
C PHE A 109 1.32 5.76 16.75
N LEU A 110 1.61 5.53 15.46
CA LEU A 110 1.32 6.49 14.40
C LEU A 110 -0.19 6.76 14.29
N LEU A 111 -1.01 5.73 14.41
CA LEU A 111 -2.46 5.89 14.42
C LEU A 111 -2.95 6.62 15.67
N GLU A 112 -2.48 6.21 16.84
CA GLU A 112 -2.93 6.75 18.13
C GLU A 112 -2.50 8.21 18.35
N GLU A 113 -1.27 8.56 17.99
CA GLU A 113 -0.68 9.87 18.32
C GLU A 113 -0.89 10.92 17.22
N VAL A 114 -0.91 10.53 15.94
CA VAL A 114 -1.03 11.49 14.84
C VAL A 114 -2.15 11.18 13.83
N GLY A 115 -2.94 10.14 14.07
CA GLY A 115 -4.13 9.81 13.28
C GLY A 115 -3.83 9.34 11.84
N VAL A 116 -2.66 8.73 11.61
CA VAL A 116 -2.29 8.17 10.30
C VAL A 116 -2.40 6.65 10.34
N ALA A 117 -3.37 6.11 9.60
CA ALA A 117 -3.59 4.67 9.47
C ALA A 117 -2.74 4.08 8.35
N VAL A 118 -1.85 3.18 8.69
CA VAL A 118 -1.00 2.41 7.77
C VAL A 118 -1.04 0.92 8.16
N VAL A 119 -0.47 0.05 7.35
CA VAL A 119 -0.46 -1.38 7.66
C VAL A 119 0.97 -1.85 7.90
N PHE A 120 1.21 -2.51 9.02
CA PHE A 120 2.52 -3.04 9.38
C PHE A 120 2.97 -4.16 8.42
N GLY A 121 4.25 -4.21 8.16
CA GLY A 121 4.85 -5.05 7.12
C GLY A 121 4.85 -6.53 7.46
N SER A 122 4.95 -6.88 8.74
CA SER A 122 4.90 -8.27 9.21
C SER A 122 3.60 -8.97 8.79
N ALA A 123 2.48 -8.25 8.62
CA ALA A 123 1.23 -8.79 8.05
C ALA A 123 1.38 -9.30 6.61
N PHE A 124 2.45 -8.89 5.91
CA PHE A 124 2.77 -9.30 4.54
C PHE A 124 4.08 -10.10 4.45
N GLY A 125 4.65 -10.48 5.60
CA GLY A 125 5.85 -11.31 5.69
C GLY A 125 7.18 -10.56 5.54
N LEU A 126 7.20 -9.23 5.64
CA LEU A 126 8.43 -8.43 5.60
C LEU A 126 8.41 -7.33 6.67
N SER A 127 9.30 -7.46 7.66
CA SER A 127 9.51 -6.54 8.78
C SER A 127 10.99 -6.09 8.82
N PRO A 128 11.32 -4.92 9.36
CA PRO A 128 10.43 -3.89 9.89
C PRO A 128 10.02 -2.88 8.82
N ASN A 129 8.86 -3.07 8.24
CA ASN A 129 8.34 -2.23 7.17
C ASN A 129 6.90 -1.79 7.47
N PHE A 130 6.38 -0.84 6.71
CA PHE A 130 4.95 -0.54 6.70
C PHE A 130 4.46 -0.21 5.29
N ARG A 131 3.18 -0.39 5.05
CA ARG A 131 2.57 -0.15 3.74
C ARG A 131 1.69 1.08 3.76
N ILE A 132 1.92 1.99 2.81
CA ILE A 132 1.04 3.14 2.53
C ILE A 132 0.42 2.97 1.14
N SER A 133 -0.90 3.22 1.04
CA SER A 133 -1.58 3.40 -0.24
C SER A 133 -1.49 4.85 -0.68
N TYR A 134 -1.07 5.11 -1.93
CA TYR A 134 -1.14 6.45 -2.51
C TYR A 134 -2.34 6.64 -3.47
N ALA A 135 -3.36 5.80 -3.33
CA ALA A 135 -4.61 5.91 -4.08
C ALA A 135 -5.61 6.88 -3.40
N THR A 136 -5.16 8.08 -3.05
CA THR A 136 -5.98 9.16 -2.48
C THR A 136 -5.55 10.52 -3.04
N SER A 137 -6.04 11.65 -2.53
CA SER A 137 -5.69 12.97 -3.05
C SER A 137 -4.24 13.36 -2.69
N ASP A 138 -3.67 14.27 -3.46
CA ASP A 138 -2.30 14.74 -3.25
C ASP A 138 -2.17 15.50 -1.91
N GLU A 139 -3.22 16.23 -1.53
CA GLU A 139 -3.29 17.00 -0.29
C GLU A 139 -3.26 16.08 0.93
N LEU A 140 -4.07 15.02 0.93
CA LEU A 140 -4.09 14.03 2.00
C LEU A 140 -2.77 13.25 2.11
N LEU A 141 -2.12 12.97 0.98
CA LEU A 141 -0.81 12.32 0.97
C LEU A 141 0.27 13.23 1.56
N ALA A 142 0.26 14.51 1.18
CA ALA A 142 1.20 15.50 1.71
C ALA A 142 1.02 15.66 3.23
N GLU A 143 -0.21 15.78 3.69
CA GLU A 143 -0.56 15.89 5.11
C GLU A 143 -0.16 14.63 5.89
N ALA A 144 -0.45 13.44 5.38
CA ALA A 144 -0.05 12.20 6.03
C ALA A 144 1.47 12.08 6.17
N CYS A 145 2.23 12.40 5.11
CA CYS A 145 3.69 12.39 5.17
C CYS A 145 4.24 13.41 6.17
N GLU A 146 3.63 14.60 6.28
CA GLU A 146 4.01 15.61 7.26
C GLU A 146 3.76 15.14 8.69
N ARG A 147 2.61 14.52 8.96
CA ARG A 147 2.29 13.93 10.26
C ARG A 147 3.27 12.82 10.63
N ILE A 148 3.65 11.96 9.67
CA ILE A 148 4.67 10.92 9.87
C ILE A 148 6.02 11.57 10.20
N ALA A 149 6.44 12.59 9.46
CA ALA A 149 7.70 13.29 9.68
C ALA A 149 7.74 13.94 11.09
N ASN A 150 6.66 14.60 11.49
CA ASN A 150 6.55 15.21 12.81
C ASN A 150 6.62 14.16 13.92
N PHE A 151 5.89 13.04 13.78
CA PHE A 151 5.96 11.93 14.72
C PHE A 151 7.39 11.38 14.86
N CYS A 152 8.04 11.07 13.73
CA CYS A 152 9.41 10.55 13.72
C CYS A 152 10.43 11.54 14.29
N GLY A 153 10.27 12.84 14.04
CA GLY A 153 11.14 13.90 14.57
C GLY A 153 11.07 14.08 16.09
N LEU A 154 10.03 13.57 16.73
CA LEU A 154 9.84 13.62 18.18
C LEU A 154 10.33 12.34 18.89
N LEU A 155 10.77 11.33 18.16
CA LEU A 155 11.30 10.08 18.73
C LEU A 155 12.70 10.30 19.33
N THR A 156 12.94 9.68 20.48
CA THR A 156 14.23 9.70 21.20
C THR A 156 14.76 8.28 21.41
N TYR A 157 16.03 8.15 21.80
CA TYR A 157 16.61 6.86 22.21
C TYR A 157 16.33 6.54 23.69
#